data_3252bbb4ef5f6c5f551f38a077db25d1
#
_entry.id   3252bbb4ef5f6c5f551f38a077db25d1
#
_cell.length_a   1.000
_cell.length_b   1.000
_cell.length_c   1.000
_cell.angle_alpha   90.00
_cell.angle_beta   90.00
_cell.angle_gamma   90.00
#
_symmetry.space_group_name_H-M   'P 1'
#
loop_
_entity.id
_entity.type
_entity.pdbx_description
1 polymer ?
#
loop_
_entity_poly.entity_id
_entity_poly.type
_entity_poly.pdbx_seq_one_letter_code
_entity_poly.pdbx_strand_id
1 'polypeptide(L)'
;SRGEVKDWDQMEKLWQRIMDKIGLTSPDSASVLIVESPRATVAERSKWAEMLFEKSVPSICFGNSGPLSLFASGRTTGMVVECGAGLTSVTPIFEGLSLTHANITMEYGGQDITSNFRTILKHNQYTIDYVDARMLKEKMAEVYVPSKDLVYHAPADNKQFELPDGTQVTVPKKVFTDC
;
A
#
# COMPACT_ATOMS: atom_id res chain seq x y z
N SER A 1 -3.36 -10.22 2.07
CA SER A 1 -1.98 -9.81 1.78
C SER A 1 -1.76 -9.77 0.26
N ARG A 2 -0.86 -8.93 -0.22
CA ARG A 2 -0.61 -8.78 -1.67
C ARG A 2 -1.84 -8.34 -2.48
N GLY A 3 -2.66 -7.45 -1.92
CA GLY A 3 -3.88 -6.95 -2.55
C GLY A 3 -5.09 -7.87 -2.47
N GLU A 4 -4.98 -9.01 -1.77
CA GLU A 4 -6.06 -9.98 -1.57
C GLU A 4 -6.51 -10.00 -0.10
N VAL A 5 -7.79 -10.19 0.13
CA VAL A 5 -8.35 -10.43 1.47
C VAL A 5 -8.11 -11.89 1.83
N LYS A 6 -7.35 -12.14 2.91
CA LYS A 6 -7.05 -13.50 3.39
C LYS A 6 -7.96 -13.95 4.52
N ASP A 7 -8.47 -13.01 5.30
CA ASP A 7 -9.31 -13.26 6.46
C ASP A 7 -10.54 -12.35 6.37
N TRP A 8 -11.68 -12.92 6.02
CA TRP A 8 -12.93 -12.20 5.82
C TRP A 8 -13.56 -11.78 7.16
N ASP A 9 -13.38 -12.57 8.23
CA ASP A 9 -13.88 -12.21 9.57
C ASP A 9 -13.18 -10.96 10.11
N GLN A 10 -11.87 -10.85 9.87
CA GLN A 10 -11.12 -9.64 10.21
C GLN A 10 -11.51 -8.46 9.32
N MET A 11 -11.78 -8.70 8.04
CA MET A 11 -12.24 -7.66 7.11
C MET A 11 -13.61 -7.12 7.52
N GLU A 12 -14.52 -7.98 7.94
CA GLU A 12 -15.83 -7.58 8.45
C GLU A 12 -15.71 -6.70 9.70
N LYS A 13 -14.86 -7.07 10.65
CA LYS A 13 -14.58 -6.27 11.85
C LYS A 13 -13.96 -4.92 11.51
N LEU A 14 -13.07 -4.89 10.51
CA LEU A 14 -12.48 -3.65 10.01
C LEU A 14 -13.54 -2.75 9.38
N TRP A 15 -14.41 -3.33 8.55
CA TRP A 15 -15.55 -2.62 7.96
C TRP A 15 -16.44 -1.98 9.01
N GLN A 16 -16.84 -2.73 10.04
CA GLN A 16 -17.64 -2.20 11.12
C GLN A 16 -16.98 -1.00 11.81
N ARG A 17 -15.70 -1.12 12.13
CA ARG A 17 -14.93 0.00 12.71
C ARG A 17 -14.86 1.23 11.81
N ILE A 18 -14.79 1.04 10.49
CA ILE A 18 -14.82 2.15 9.54
C ILE A 18 -16.18 2.83 9.59
N MET A 19 -17.28 2.07 9.56
CA MET A 19 -18.65 2.60 9.64
C MET A 19 -18.88 3.40 10.93
N ASP A 20 -18.48 2.86 12.06
CA ASP A 20 -18.57 3.52 13.37
C ASP A 20 -17.77 4.84 13.38
N LYS A 21 -16.56 4.82 12.80
CA LYS A 21 -15.66 5.99 12.78
C LYS A 21 -16.17 7.12 11.90
N ILE A 22 -16.82 6.82 10.78
CA ILE A 22 -17.41 7.84 9.89
C ILE A 22 -18.82 8.28 10.36
N GLY A 23 -19.34 7.67 11.43
CA GLY A 23 -20.66 7.99 11.97
C GLY A 23 -21.83 7.49 11.12
N LEU A 24 -21.59 6.51 10.22
CA LEU A 24 -22.64 5.90 9.40
C LEU A 24 -23.33 4.79 10.22
N THR A 25 -24.33 5.18 11.00
CA THR A 25 -25.06 4.26 11.87
C THR A 25 -26.08 3.39 11.14
N SER A 26 -26.48 3.79 9.94
CA SER A 26 -27.46 3.09 9.09
C SER A 26 -26.84 2.78 7.73
N PRO A 27 -26.31 1.56 7.51
CA PRO A 27 -25.70 1.18 6.22
C PRO A 27 -26.68 1.23 5.03
N ASP A 28 -27.97 1.10 5.28
CA ASP A 28 -29.06 1.20 4.31
C ASP A 28 -29.24 2.59 3.68
N SER A 29 -28.60 3.60 4.23
CA SER A 29 -28.66 4.98 3.73
C SER A 29 -27.60 5.35 2.70
N ALA A 30 -26.62 4.48 2.46
CA ALA A 30 -25.46 4.82 1.64
C ALA A 30 -25.07 3.71 0.64
N SER A 31 -24.86 4.10 -0.61
CA SER A 31 -24.24 3.24 -1.62
C SER A 31 -22.74 3.14 -1.42
N VAL A 32 -22.15 1.99 -1.70
CA VAL A 32 -20.74 1.71 -1.47
C VAL A 32 -20.00 1.51 -2.78
N LEU A 33 -18.91 2.22 -2.97
CA LEU A 33 -17.92 1.97 -4.01
C LEU A 33 -16.72 1.24 -3.39
N ILE A 34 -16.48 0.01 -3.83
CA ILE A 34 -15.27 -0.75 -3.48
C ILE A 34 -14.20 -0.50 -4.55
N VAL A 35 -13.09 0.07 -4.15
CA VAL A 35 -11.91 0.22 -5.02
C VAL A 35 -11.07 -1.05 -4.89
N GLU A 36 -10.97 -1.76 -6.00
CA GLU A 36 -10.29 -3.05 -6.06
C GLU A 36 -8.92 -2.98 -6.75
N SER A 37 -8.06 -3.92 -6.37
CA SER A 37 -6.78 -4.15 -7.04
C SER A 37 -7.00 -4.64 -8.48
N PRO A 38 -6.06 -4.39 -9.43
CA PRO A 38 -6.08 -5.01 -10.75
C PRO A 38 -6.09 -6.56 -10.75
N ARG A 39 -5.80 -7.18 -9.60
CA ARG A 39 -5.82 -8.65 -9.40
C ARG A 39 -7.11 -9.16 -8.78
N ALA A 40 -8.09 -8.29 -8.51
CA ALA A 40 -9.33 -8.70 -7.86
C ALA A 40 -10.04 -9.81 -8.65
N THR A 41 -10.48 -10.83 -7.95
CA THR A 41 -11.15 -11.99 -8.54
C THR A 41 -12.66 -11.88 -8.42
N VAL A 42 -13.39 -12.64 -9.26
CA VAL A 42 -14.84 -12.74 -9.15
C VAL A 42 -15.26 -13.27 -7.78
N ALA A 43 -14.50 -14.22 -7.23
CA ALA A 43 -14.75 -14.79 -5.90
C ALA A 43 -14.65 -13.72 -4.78
N GLU A 44 -13.67 -12.83 -4.86
CA GLU A 44 -13.56 -11.72 -3.90
C GLU A 44 -14.72 -10.74 -4.03
N ARG A 45 -15.12 -10.39 -5.25
CA ARG A 45 -16.31 -9.53 -5.47
C ARG A 45 -17.57 -10.16 -4.90
N SER A 46 -17.75 -11.47 -5.09
CA SER A 46 -18.89 -12.20 -4.52
C SER A 46 -18.89 -12.13 -3.00
N LYS A 47 -17.74 -12.32 -2.37
CA LYS A 47 -17.60 -12.22 -0.92
C LYS A 47 -17.87 -10.80 -0.38
N TRP A 48 -17.37 -9.77 -1.07
CA TRP A 48 -17.71 -8.39 -0.75
C TRP A 48 -19.22 -8.13 -0.85
N ALA A 49 -19.84 -8.60 -1.93
CA ALA A 49 -21.27 -8.42 -2.15
C ALA A 49 -22.10 -9.14 -1.06
N GLU A 50 -21.77 -10.39 -0.75
CA GLU A 50 -22.39 -11.17 0.33
C GLU A 50 -22.33 -10.40 1.65
N MET A 51 -21.14 -10.05 2.10
CA MET A 51 -20.90 -9.35 3.36
C MET A 51 -21.64 -8.01 3.46
N LEU A 52 -21.67 -7.21 2.40
CA LEU A 52 -22.26 -5.88 2.43
C LEU A 52 -23.78 -5.91 2.31
N PHE A 53 -24.35 -6.83 1.50
CA PHE A 53 -25.80 -6.99 1.41
C PHE A 53 -26.40 -7.59 2.67
N GLU A 54 -25.68 -8.49 3.37
CA GLU A 54 -26.10 -8.96 4.70
C GLU A 54 -26.19 -7.82 5.73
N LYS A 55 -25.39 -6.75 5.53
CA LYS A 55 -25.46 -5.53 6.36
C LYS A 55 -26.44 -4.47 5.83
N SER A 56 -27.32 -4.87 4.91
CA SER A 56 -28.38 -4.00 4.35
C SER A 56 -27.86 -2.81 3.53
N VAL A 57 -26.65 -2.88 2.97
CA VAL A 57 -26.16 -1.87 2.02
C VAL A 57 -27.02 -1.93 0.75
N PRO A 58 -27.63 -0.81 0.29
CA PRO A 58 -28.62 -0.85 -0.78
C PRO A 58 -28.02 -1.10 -2.16
N SER A 59 -26.77 -0.67 -2.39
CA SER A 59 -26.09 -0.86 -3.65
C SER A 59 -24.58 -0.86 -3.51
N ILE A 60 -23.93 -1.65 -4.36
CA ILE A 60 -22.47 -1.80 -4.38
C ILE A 60 -21.98 -1.58 -5.81
N CYS A 61 -20.90 -0.84 -5.95
CA CYS A 61 -20.16 -0.70 -7.20
C CYS A 61 -18.71 -1.11 -6.99
N PHE A 62 -18.11 -1.76 -7.97
CA PHE A 62 -16.69 -2.07 -7.97
C PHE A 62 -15.96 -1.20 -8.99
N GLY A 63 -14.89 -0.58 -8.58
CA GLY A 63 -14.02 0.25 -9.42
C GLY A 63 -12.58 -0.22 -9.38
N ASN A 64 -11.92 -0.31 -10.52
CA ASN A 64 -10.50 -0.61 -10.58
C ASN A 64 -9.68 0.64 -10.17
N SER A 65 -8.66 0.45 -9.33
CA SER A 65 -7.83 1.54 -8.81
C SER A 65 -7.14 2.35 -9.92
N GLY A 66 -6.62 1.69 -10.95
CA GLY A 66 -5.89 2.34 -12.04
C GLY A 66 -6.72 3.40 -12.79
N PRO A 67 -7.87 3.06 -13.42
CA PRO A 67 -8.74 4.06 -14.06
C PRO A 67 -9.17 5.17 -13.11
N LEU A 68 -9.50 4.86 -11.86
CA LEU A 68 -9.92 5.88 -10.88
C LEU A 68 -8.80 6.86 -10.55
N SER A 69 -7.57 6.36 -10.41
CA SER A 69 -6.38 7.20 -10.21
C SER A 69 -6.12 8.10 -11.43
N LEU A 70 -6.30 7.57 -12.64
CA LEU A 70 -6.14 8.34 -13.87
C LEU A 70 -7.21 9.45 -13.99
N PHE A 71 -8.46 9.13 -13.68
CA PHE A 71 -9.55 10.11 -13.67
C PHE A 71 -9.31 11.25 -12.67
N ALA A 72 -8.73 10.94 -11.51
CA ALA A 72 -8.34 11.95 -10.53
C ALA A 72 -7.31 12.96 -11.10
N SER A 73 -6.53 12.56 -12.11
CA SER A 73 -5.62 13.45 -12.84
C SER A 73 -6.27 14.21 -14.02
N GLY A 74 -7.58 14.04 -14.23
CA GLY A 74 -8.33 14.64 -15.34
C GLY A 74 -8.08 13.98 -16.70
N ARG A 75 -7.57 12.74 -16.74
CA ARG A 75 -7.25 12.01 -17.97
C ARG A 75 -8.07 10.74 -18.07
N THR A 76 -8.32 10.30 -19.30
CA THR A 76 -9.03 9.05 -19.62
C THR A 76 -8.15 8.02 -20.34
N THR A 77 -7.01 8.44 -20.85
CA THR A 77 -6.06 7.58 -21.55
C THR A 77 -4.67 7.80 -21.01
N GLY A 78 -3.96 6.71 -20.69
CA GLY A 78 -2.61 6.76 -20.13
C GLY A 78 -2.21 5.43 -19.50
N MET A 79 -1.14 5.49 -18.74
CA MET A 79 -0.62 4.36 -17.98
C MET A 79 -0.48 4.77 -16.51
N VAL A 80 -1.02 3.96 -15.62
CA VAL A 80 -0.94 4.16 -14.17
C VAL A 80 0.01 3.14 -13.57
N VAL A 81 0.99 3.63 -12.79
CA VAL A 81 1.89 2.82 -11.98
C VAL A 81 1.53 3.04 -10.53
N GLU A 82 1.08 2.00 -9.85
CA GLU A 82 0.71 2.02 -8.44
C GLU A 82 1.69 1.16 -7.64
N CYS A 83 2.41 1.77 -6.71
CA CYS A 83 3.29 1.05 -5.79
C CYS A 83 2.66 1.06 -4.39
N GLY A 84 1.98 -0.02 -4.06
CA GLY A 84 1.29 -0.18 -2.78
C GLY A 84 2.15 -0.83 -1.69
N ALA A 85 1.52 -1.18 -0.59
CA ALA A 85 2.20 -1.87 0.51
C ALA A 85 2.64 -3.30 0.13
N GLY A 86 1.79 -4.06 -0.55
CA GLY A 86 2.05 -5.46 -0.87
C GLY A 86 2.19 -5.79 -2.35
N LEU A 87 1.91 -4.84 -3.24
CA LEU A 87 1.85 -5.05 -4.67
C LEU A 87 2.26 -3.79 -5.41
N THR A 88 2.98 -3.95 -6.51
CA THR A 88 3.18 -2.92 -7.52
C THR A 88 2.47 -3.35 -8.79
N SER A 89 1.70 -2.44 -9.40
CA SER A 89 0.96 -2.70 -10.63
C SER A 89 1.19 -1.62 -11.68
N VAL A 90 1.16 -2.03 -12.94
CA VAL A 90 1.18 -1.15 -14.10
C VAL A 90 -0.06 -1.44 -14.91
N THR A 91 -0.94 -0.45 -15.02
CA THR A 91 -2.24 -0.58 -15.68
C THR A 91 -2.31 0.39 -16.85
N PRO A 92 -2.24 -0.08 -18.10
CA PRO A 92 -2.54 0.74 -19.25
C PRO A 92 -4.06 0.92 -19.40
N ILE A 93 -4.46 2.16 -19.72
CA ILE A 93 -5.87 2.59 -19.77
C ILE A 93 -6.09 3.32 -21.08
N PHE A 94 -7.15 2.96 -21.77
CA PHE A 94 -7.58 3.62 -23.00
C PHE A 94 -9.05 4.01 -22.90
N GLU A 95 -9.35 5.30 -23.08
CA GLU A 95 -10.70 5.86 -22.98
C GLU A 95 -11.45 5.44 -21.71
N GLY A 96 -10.75 5.39 -20.57
CA GLY A 96 -11.35 5.01 -19.28
C GLY A 96 -11.40 3.51 -19.01
N LEU A 97 -11.05 2.67 -19.98
CA LEU A 97 -11.07 1.21 -19.85
C LEU A 97 -9.66 0.67 -19.60
N SER A 98 -9.51 -0.12 -18.54
CA SER A 98 -8.27 -0.85 -18.27
C SER A 98 -8.07 -1.96 -19.31
N LEU A 99 -6.89 -1.98 -19.93
CA LEU A 99 -6.48 -3.07 -20.83
C LEU A 99 -5.98 -4.26 -20.00
N THR A 100 -6.91 -5.04 -19.46
CA THR A 100 -6.64 -6.07 -18.45
C THR A 100 -5.60 -7.10 -18.89
N HIS A 101 -5.55 -7.43 -20.19
CA HIS A 101 -4.58 -8.35 -20.76
C HIS A 101 -3.14 -7.80 -20.78
N ALA A 102 -2.98 -6.49 -20.64
CA ALA A 102 -1.69 -5.80 -20.61
C ALA A 102 -1.32 -5.31 -19.19
N ASN A 103 -2.13 -5.63 -18.17
CA ASN A 103 -1.79 -5.33 -16.79
C ASN A 103 -0.57 -6.15 -16.37
N ILE A 104 0.39 -5.46 -15.76
CA ILE A 104 1.56 -6.09 -15.15
C ILE A 104 1.46 -5.91 -13.63
N THR A 105 1.65 -6.98 -12.90
CA THR A 105 1.69 -6.94 -11.43
C THR A 105 2.95 -7.61 -10.92
N MET A 106 3.59 -6.98 -9.94
CA MET A 106 4.76 -7.49 -9.25
C MET A 106 4.45 -7.64 -7.77
N GLU A 107 4.72 -8.81 -7.22
CA GLU A 107 4.55 -9.07 -5.78
C GLU A 107 5.67 -8.45 -4.95
N TYR A 108 5.90 -7.17 -5.19
CA TYR A 108 6.87 -6.34 -4.49
C TYR A 108 6.23 -5.00 -4.13
N GLY A 109 6.42 -4.54 -2.89
CA GLY A 109 5.84 -3.31 -2.40
C GLY A 109 6.47 -2.82 -1.10
N GLY A 110 5.87 -1.83 -0.49
CA GLY A 110 6.40 -1.19 0.71
C GLY A 110 6.60 -2.12 1.92
N GLN A 111 5.88 -3.25 1.98
CA GLN A 111 6.08 -4.27 3.03
C GLN A 111 7.40 -5.03 2.84
N ASP A 112 7.79 -5.29 1.60
CA ASP A 112 9.03 -5.99 1.29
C ASP A 112 10.23 -5.09 1.62
N ILE A 113 10.13 -3.80 1.27
CA ILE A 113 11.11 -2.79 1.65
C ILE A 113 11.23 -2.70 3.18
N THR A 114 10.11 -2.68 3.91
CA THR A 114 10.13 -2.65 5.38
C THR A 114 10.79 -3.91 5.96
N SER A 115 10.51 -5.07 5.40
CA SER A 115 11.08 -6.35 5.84
C SER A 115 12.59 -6.41 5.57
N ASN A 116 13.01 -5.94 4.39
CA ASN A 116 14.43 -5.83 4.05
C ASN A 116 15.15 -4.84 4.98
N PHE A 117 14.58 -3.67 5.16
CA PHE A 117 15.10 -2.65 6.08
C PHE A 117 15.27 -3.19 7.50
N ARG A 118 14.25 -3.91 8.01
CA ARG A 118 14.33 -4.58 9.31
C ARG A 118 15.47 -5.61 9.39
N THR A 119 15.70 -6.34 8.31
CA THR A 119 16.80 -7.31 8.22
C THR A 119 18.15 -6.60 8.28
N ILE A 120 18.31 -5.51 7.55
CA ILE A 120 19.54 -4.70 7.58
C ILE A 120 19.78 -4.11 8.98
N LEU A 121 18.74 -3.59 9.63
CA LEU A 121 18.85 -3.10 11.01
C LEU A 121 19.27 -4.19 11.98
N LYS A 122 18.72 -5.39 11.85
CA LYS A 122 19.10 -6.54 12.68
C LYS A 122 20.57 -6.92 12.49
N HIS A 123 21.11 -6.87 11.28
CA HIS A 123 22.53 -7.07 11.03
C HIS A 123 23.41 -5.99 11.70
N ASN A 124 22.88 -4.80 11.88
CA ASN A 124 23.53 -3.71 12.61
C ASN A 124 23.21 -3.71 14.12
N GLN A 125 22.76 -4.84 14.67
CA GLN A 125 22.49 -5.07 16.10
C GLN A 125 21.24 -4.34 16.65
N TYR A 126 20.40 -3.76 15.78
CA TYR A 126 19.14 -3.15 16.19
C TYR A 126 17.98 -4.15 15.98
N THR A 127 17.33 -4.54 17.06
CA THR A 127 16.13 -5.38 17.02
C THR A 127 14.92 -4.49 17.24
N ILE A 128 14.21 -4.18 16.14
CA ILE A 128 13.01 -3.35 16.16
C ILE A 128 11.81 -4.17 15.67
N ASP A 129 10.63 -3.83 16.14
CA ASP A 129 9.43 -4.47 15.64
C ASP A 129 9.09 -4.01 14.21
N TYR A 130 8.04 -4.58 13.62
CA TYR A 130 7.68 -4.26 12.23
C TYR A 130 7.09 -2.84 12.11
N VAL A 131 6.32 -2.40 13.11
CA VAL A 131 5.63 -1.10 13.09
C VAL A 131 6.64 0.03 13.19
N ASP A 132 7.59 -0.09 14.11
CA ASP A 132 8.67 0.89 14.30
C ASP A 132 9.62 0.91 13.10
N ALA A 133 9.96 -0.24 12.53
CA ALA A 133 10.77 -0.33 11.31
C ALA A 133 10.07 0.34 10.12
N ARG A 134 8.75 0.17 9.99
CA ARG A 134 7.94 0.84 8.98
C ARG A 134 7.96 2.36 9.18
N MET A 135 7.73 2.83 10.40
CA MET A 135 7.73 4.25 10.73
C MET A 135 9.11 4.88 10.46
N LEU A 136 10.17 4.20 10.84
CA LEU A 136 11.54 4.65 10.62
C LEU A 136 11.85 4.73 9.11
N LYS A 137 11.49 3.71 8.34
CA LYS A 137 11.61 3.71 6.88
C LYS A 137 10.86 4.88 6.25
N GLU A 138 9.60 5.08 6.61
CA GLU A 138 8.74 6.13 6.01
C GLU A 138 9.27 7.54 6.30
N LYS A 139 9.96 7.74 7.44
CA LYS A 139 10.53 9.03 7.81
C LYS A 139 11.93 9.28 7.26
N MET A 140 12.74 8.25 7.09
CA MET A 140 14.18 8.39 6.89
C MET A 140 14.73 7.75 5.61
N ALA A 141 13.99 6.81 4.98
CA ALA A 141 14.45 6.19 3.73
C ALA A 141 14.49 7.21 2.60
N GLU A 142 15.52 7.11 1.79
CA GLU A 142 15.77 7.99 0.65
C GLU A 142 16.01 7.15 -0.61
N VAL A 143 15.53 7.63 -1.74
CA VAL A 143 15.82 7.00 -3.03
C VAL A 143 17.18 7.50 -3.51
N TYR A 144 18.08 6.57 -3.77
CA TYR A 144 19.35 6.90 -4.42
C TYR A 144 19.12 7.20 -5.91
N VAL A 145 19.52 8.40 -6.32
CA VAL A 145 19.52 8.79 -7.73
C VAL A 145 20.98 8.86 -8.18
N PRO A 146 21.46 7.91 -9.02
CA PRO A 146 22.79 7.98 -9.56
C PRO A 146 22.90 9.19 -10.49
N SER A 147 23.72 10.18 -10.13
CA SER A 147 24.10 11.22 -11.07
C SER A 147 25.24 10.72 -11.95
N LYS A 148 25.25 11.12 -13.23
CA LYS A 148 26.24 10.65 -14.23
C LYS A 148 27.70 10.97 -13.85
N ASP A 149 27.90 11.90 -12.91
CA ASP A 149 29.20 12.48 -12.59
C ASP A 149 29.67 12.21 -11.15
N LEU A 150 28.95 11.42 -10.36
CA LEU A 150 29.32 11.18 -8.96
C LEU A 150 29.62 9.70 -8.71
N VAL A 151 30.86 9.44 -8.40
CA VAL A 151 31.26 8.23 -7.68
C VAL A 151 30.41 8.17 -6.41
N TYR A 152 29.65 7.09 -6.21
CA TYR A 152 28.82 6.91 -5.01
C TYR A 152 29.71 6.94 -3.78
N HIS A 153 29.73 8.05 -3.10
CA HIS A 153 30.16 8.11 -1.71
C HIS A 153 28.91 7.95 -0.85
N ALA A 154 28.74 6.78 -0.24
CA ALA A 154 27.72 6.61 0.77
C ALA A 154 27.86 7.77 1.77
N PRO A 155 26.78 8.51 2.07
CA PRO A 155 26.87 9.61 3.02
C PRO A 155 27.43 9.07 4.34
N ALA A 156 28.50 9.70 4.83
CA ALA A 156 29.20 9.26 6.03
C ALA A 156 28.43 9.53 7.32
N ASP A 157 27.33 10.31 7.23
CA ASP A 157 26.64 10.79 8.41
C ASP A 157 25.62 9.76 8.92
N ASN A 158 25.73 9.40 10.19
CA ASN A 158 24.73 8.61 10.88
C ASN A 158 23.48 9.45 11.14
N LYS A 159 22.31 8.88 10.92
CA LYS A 159 21.04 9.49 11.33
C LYS A 159 20.64 8.95 12.70
N GLN A 160 20.21 9.85 13.58
CA GLN A 160 19.66 9.50 14.89
C GLN A 160 18.14 9.57 14.86
N PHE A 161 17.51 8.61 15.48
CA PHE A 161 16.05 8.53 15.57
C PHE A 161 15.67 8.02 16.97
N GLU A 162 14.66 8.64 17.55
CA GLU A 162 14.07 8.20 18.81
C GLU A 162 12.80 7.40 18.53
N LEU A 163 12.77 6.17 19.00
CA LEU A 163 11.60 5.31 18.94
C LEU A 163 10.53 5.77 19.92
N PRO A 164 9.25 5.34 19.76
CA PRO A 164 8.17 5.71 20.67
C PRO A 164 8.40 5.30 22.14
N ASP A 165 9.26 4.31 22.38
CA ASP A 165 9.68 3.86 23.72
C ASP A 165 10.82 4.69 24.32
N GLY A 166 11.31 5.73 23.62
CA GLY A 166 12.43 6.56 24.01
C GLY A 166 13.81 5.99 23.65
N THR A 167 13.87 4.84 23.00
CA THR A 167 15.16 4.24 22.57
C THR A 167 15.78 5.06 21.45
N GLN A 168 17.05 5.48 21.63
CA GLN A 168 17.81 6.17 20.59
C GLN A 168 18.45 5.15 19.63
N VAL A 169 18.10 5.23 18.36
CA VAL A 169 18.67 4.39 17.30
C VAL A 169 19.54 5.25 16.40
N THR A 170 20.82 4.90 16.30
CA THR A 170 21.77 5.58 15.41
C THR A 170 22.13 4.65 14.26
N VAL A 171 21.66 4.96 13.07
CA VAL A 171 21.82 4.11 11.89
C VAL A 171 22.64 4.83 10.82
N PRO A 172 23.61 4.15 10.20
CA PRO A 172 24.32 4.71 9.06
C PRO A 172 23.37 5.13 7.94
N LYS A 173 23.57 6.30 7.36
CA LYS A 173 22.69 6.83 6.30
C LYS A 173 22.56 5.87 5.11
N LYS A 174 23.62 5.12 4.81
CA LYS A 174 23.63 4.09 3.78
C LYS A 174 22.50 3.07 3.92
N VAL A 175 22.11 2.70 5.15
CA VAL A 175 21.04 1.73 5.42
C VAL A 175 19.70 2.23 4.88
N PHE A 176 19.48 3.54 4.81
CA PHE A 176 18.25 4.15 4.34
C PHE A 176 18.17 4.26 2.80
N THR A 177 19.26 4.02 2.10
CA THR A 177 19.32 3.98 0.63
C THR A 177 19.38 2.56 0.07
N ASP A 178 19.80 1.59 0.88
CA ASP A 178 20.01 0.20 0.47
C ASP A 178 18.78 -0.70 0.78
N CYS A 179 17.72 -0.14 1.38
CA CYS A 179 16.50 -0.87 1.75
C CYS A 179 15.52 -1.13 0.60
#